data_4f8bd631618ada83e1935aac3ede389d
#
_entry.id   4f8bd631618ada83e1935aac3ede389d
#
_cell.length_a   1.000
_cell.length_b   1.000
_cell.length_c   1.000
_cell.angle_alpha   90.00
_cell.angle_beta   90.00
_cell.angle_gamma   90.00
#
_symmetry.space_group_name_H-M   'P 1'
#
loop_
_entity.id
_entity.type
_entity.pdbx_description
1 polymer ?
#
loop_
_entity_poly.entity_id
_entity_poly.type
_entity_poly.pdbx_seq_one_letter_code
_entity_poly.pdbx_strand_id
1 'polypeptide(L)'
;VYTPEPGGRWSRRALALPDNATIGIVDTDLHSDQAFLDVDSFLTPSSLWYADLGAGTLEKVKTLPPKFDAAGLRVEQLEAVSRDGTKIPYFIVHRNEIKLDGSTPTILTAYGGFQVSETPYYSAATGKLWLERGGAFVLANIRGGGEFGPAWHEAGLKTKRQRIYDDFAAVAEDLIARQYTSPARLGIRGGSNGGLLMGVEFNQRPELWGAVDIEVPLLDMMRY
;
A
#
# COMPACT_ATOMS: atom_id res chain seq x y z
N VAL A 1 7.34 -1.22 -21.26
CA VAL A 1 8.42 -0.88 -22.19
C VAL A 1 7.88 0.09 -23.23
N TYR A 2 8.61 1.15 -23.48
CA TYR A 2 8.35 2.07 -24.58
C TYR A 2 9.48 1.96 -25.60
N THR A 3 9.14 1.77 -26.86
CA THR A 3 10.09 1.63 -27.95
C THR A 3 9.91 2.79 -28.95
N PRO A 4 10.98 3.54 -29.28
CA PRO A 4 10.88 4.60 -30.28
C PRO A 4 10.64 4.02 -31.67
N GLU A 5 9.76 4.68 -32.44
CA GLU A 5 9.41 4.31 -33.81
C GLU A 5 9.74 5.43 -34.80
N PRO A 6 9.88 5.11 -36.08
CA PRO A 6 10.07 6.14 -37.12
C PRO A 6 8.97 7.21 -37.04
N GLY A 7 9.36 8.47 -37.22
CA GLY A 7 8.44 9.63 -37.15
C GLY A 7 8.20 10.17 -35.74
N GLY A 8 9.03 9.79 -34.75
CA GLY A 8 8.99 10.35 -33.38
C GLY A 8 7.84 9.81 -32.51
N ARG A 9 7.21 8.73 -32.92
CA ARG A 9 6.20 8.04 -32.14
C ARG A 9 6.84 7.02 -31.19
N TRP A 10 6.07 6.61 -30.18
CA TRP A 10 6.47 5.56 -29.23
C TRP A 10 5.41 4.47 -29.20
N SER A 11 5.82 3.22 -29.38
CA SER A 11 4.98 2.08 -29.07
C SER A 11 5.11 1.69 -27.60
N ARG A 12 4.03 1.16 -27.04
CA ARG A 12 3.99 0.68 -25.65
C ARG A 12 3.70 -0.81 -25.62
N ARG A 13 4.52 -1.56 -24.88
CA ARG A 13 4.28 -2.97 -24.58
C ARG A 13 4.28 -3.16 -23.04
N ALA A 14 3.23 -3.79 -22.50
CA ALA A 14 3.21 -4.21 -21.11
C ALA A 14 4.06 -5.47 -20.92
N LEU A 15 4.75 -5.58 -19.80
CA LEU A 15 5.40 -6.81 -19.37
C LEU A 15 4.41 -7.62 -18.52
N ALA A 16 4.43 -8.95 -18.65
CA ALA A 16 3.54 -9.85 -17.92
C ALA A 16 4.06 -10.10 -16.49
N LEU A 17 4.14 -9.03 -15.69
CA LEU A 17 4.49 -9.08 -14.27
C LEU A 17 3.25 -9.23 -13.40
N PRO A 18 3.39 -9.68 -12.14
CA PRO A 18 2.26 -9.80 -11.22
C PRO A 18 1.53 -8.48 -11.00
N ASP A 19 0.20 -8.55 -10.89
CA ASP A 19 -0.64 -7.41 -10.51
C ASP A 19 -0.45 -7.03 -9.03
N ASN A 20 -0.79 -5.79 -8.69
CA ASN A 20 -0.66 -5.24 -7.33
C ASN A 20 0.73 -5.50 -6.72
N ALA A 21 1.76 -5.26 -7.51
CA ALA A 21 3.15 -5.44 -7.13
C ALA A 21 3.93 -4.12 -7.24
N THR A 22 4.94 -4.02 -6.41
CA THR A 22 6.00 -3.02 -6.53
C THR A 22 7.07 -3.57 -7.46
N ILE A 23 7.45 -2.79 -8.46
CA ILE A 23 8.45 -3.19 -9.46
C ILE A 23 9.56 -2.16 -9.44
N GLY A 24 10.76 -2.61 -9.07
CA GLY A 24 11.99 -1.84 -9.14
C GLY A 24 12.86 -2.27 -10.31
N ILE A 25 13.60 -1.34 -10.89
CA ILE A 25 14.68 -1.65 -11.83
C ILE A 25 15.95 -1.80 -11.00
N VAL A 26 16.51 -3.01 -10.98
CA VAL A 26 17.73 -3.33 -10.23
C VAL A 26 18.96 -2.94 -11.03
N ASP A 27 18.96 -3.32 -12.31
CA ASP A 27 20.08 -3.07 -13.23
C ASP A 27 19.62 -3.10 -14.68
N THR A 28 20.33 -2.36 -15.52
CA THR A 28 20.14 -2.33 -16.99
C THR A 28 21.50 -2.27 -17.67
N ASP A 29 21.57 -2.77 -18.90
CA ASP A 29 22.74 -2.63 -19.75
C ASP A 29 22.55 -1.49 -20.75
N LEU A 30 23.57 -0.66 -20.95
CA LEU A 30 23.57 0.45 -21.92
C LEU A 30 23.66 0.00 -23.39
N HIS A 31 24.07 -1.24 -23.63
CA HIS A 31 24.35 -1.77 -24.96
C HIS A 31 23.43 -2.91 -25.39
N SER A 32 22.45 -3.26 -24.54
CA SER A 32 21.48 -4.32 -24.82
C SER A 32 20.10 -3.96 -24.25
N ASP A 33 19.10 -4.72 -24.65
CA ASP A 33 17.72 -4.61 -24.12
C ASP A 33 17.50 -5.46 -22.86
N GLN A 34 18.53 -5.71 -22.08
CA GLN A 34 18.46 -6.54 -20.88
C GLN A 34 18.25 -5.70 -19.64
N ALA A 35 17.42 -6.21 -18.71
CA ALA A 35 17.21 -5.60 -17.41
C ALA A 35 16.99 -6.67 -16.34
N PHE A 36 17.40 -6.35 -15.11
CA PHE A 36 16.97 -7.05 -13.92
C PHE A 36 15.93 -6.23 -13.20
N LEU A 37 14.82 -6.88 -12.85
CA LEU A 37 13.70 -6.28 -12.13
C LEU A 37 13.53 -6.98 -10.79
N ASP A 38 13.30 -6.20 -9.77
CA ASP A 38 12.85 -6.69 -8.50
C ASP A 38 11.32 -6.53 -8.42
N VAL A 39 10.64 -7.56 -7.96
CA VAL A 39 9.19 -7.61 -7.87
C VAL A 39 8.79 -8.07 -6.48
N ASP A 40 8.04 -7.22 -5.78
CA ASP A 40 7.51 -7.47 -4.45
C ASP A 40 6.00 -7.27 -4.41
N SER A 41 5.28 -8.07 -3.62
CA SER A 41 3.83 -7.93 -3.46
C SER A 41 3.37 -8.43 -2.10
N PHE A 42 2.10 -8.20 -1.73
CA PHE A 42 1.59 -8.65 -0.44
C PHE A 42 1.58 -10.17 -0.26
N LEU A 43 1.37 -10.93 -1.33
CA LEU A 43 1.15 -12.37 -1.30
C LEU A 43 2.29 -13.20 -1.89
N THR A 44 3.18 -12.56 -2.64
CA THR A 44 4.31 -13.24 -3.28
C THR A 44 5.61 -12.68 -2.73
N PRO A 45 6.52 -13.55 -2.23
CA PRO A 45 7.82 -13.11 -1.76
C PRO A 45 8.60 -12.34 -2.83
N SER A 46 9.46 -11.43 -2.37
CA SER A 46 10.36 -10.66 -3.23
C SER A 46 11.11 -11.56 -4.18
N SER A 47 11.15 -11.20 -5.44
CA SER A 47 11.72 -12.01 -6.53
C SER A 47 12.49 -11.16 -7.52
N LEU A 48 13.60 -11.73 -8.02
CA LEU A 48 14.42 -11.16 -9.07
C LEU A 48 14.00 -11.75 -10.42
N TRP A 49 13.77 -10.88 -11.39
CA TRP A 49 13.37 -11.22 -12.73
C TRP A 49 14.39 -10.70 -13.73
N TYR A 50 14.73 -11.53 -14.69
CA TYR A 50 15.46 -11.14 -15.89
C TYR A 50 14.45 -10.80 -16.98
N ALA A 51 14.64 -9.68 -17.64
CA ALA A 51 13.82 -9.21 -18.74
C ALA A 51 14.69 -8.98 -19.98
N ASP A 52 14.36 -9.62 -21.08
CA ASP A 52 14.81 -9.19 -22.40
C ASP A 52 13.72 -8.28 -22.98
N LEU A 53 13.99 -6.97 -22.92
CA LEU A 53 13.02 -5.94 -23.33
C LEU A 53 12.83 -5.88 -24.84
N GLY A 54 13.83 -6.32 -25.63
CA GLY A 54 13.74 -6.44 -27.08
C GLY A 54 12.83 -7.59 -27.50
N ALA A 55 13.11 -8.79 -26.99
CA ALA A 55 12.31 -10.00 -27.24
C ALA A 55 10.95 -9.96 -26.51
N GLY A 56 10.86 -9.23 -25.40
CA GLY A 56 9.66 -9.19 -24.55
C GLY A 56 9.49 -10.41 -23.68
N THR A 57 10.57 -11.09 -23.36
CA THR A 57 10.57 -12.26 -22.49
C THR A 57 10.89 -11.89 -21.05
N LEU A 58 10.34 -12.66 -20.11
CA LEU A 58 10.55 -12.53 -18.68
C LEU A 58 10.86 -13.89 -18.09
N GLU A 59 11.87 -13.93 -17.23
CA GLU A 59 12.24 -15.12 -16.48
C GLU A 59 12.41 -14.78 -15.00
N LYS A 60 11.72 -15.51 -14.11
CA LYS A 60 11.95 -15.40 -12.68
C LYS A 60 13.23 -16.14 -12.31
N VAL A 61 14.30 -15.41 -12.09
CA VAL A 61 15.63 -15.95 -11.83
C VAL A 61 15.76 -16.43 -10.39
N LYS A 62 15.18 -15.69 -9.44
CA LYS A 62 15.32 -15.98 -8.00
C LYS A 62 14.10 -15.50 -7.24
N THR A 63 13.74 -16.21 -6.17
CA THR A 63 12.69 -15.79 -5.23
C THR A 63 13.05 -16.18 -3.81
N LEU A 64 12.63 -15.37 -2.85
CA LEU A 64 12.70 -15.75 -1.44
C LEU A 64 11.65 -16.85 -1.15
N PRO A 65 11.94 -17.77 -0.20
CA PRO A 65 10.96 -18.79 0.17
C PRO A 65 9.73 -18.16 0.83
N PRO A 66 8.52 -18.66 0.52
CA PRO A 66 7.31 -18.20 1.18
C PRO A 66 7.36 -18.50 2.68
N LYS A 67 6.83 -17.59 3.49
CA LYS A 67 6.81 -17.69 4.96
C LYS A 67 5.40 -17.91 5.52
N PHE A 68 4.38 -17.79 4.67
CA PHE A 68 2.99 -18.06 5.01
C PHE A 68 2.26 -18.65 3.81
N ASP A 69 1.13 -19.27 4.07
CA ASP A 69 0.24 -19.78 3.02
C ASP A 69 -0.64 -18.65 2.50
N ALA A 70 -0.39 -18.26 1.24
CA ALA A 70 -1.17 -17.25 0.54
C ALA A 70 -2.36 -17.85 -0.26
N ALA A 71 -2.51 -19.18 -0.28
CA ALA A 71 -3.63 -19.82 -0.95
C ALA A 71 -4.96 -19.36 -0.32
N GLY A 72 -5.90 -18.96 -1.14
CA GLY A 72 -7.17 -18.43 -0.65
C GLY A 72 -7.16 -16.99 -0.16
N LEU A 73 -6.04 -16.26 -0.33
CA LEU A 73 -5.96 -14.81 -0.12
C LEU A 73 -6.00 -14.06 -1.45
N ARG A 74 -6.50 -12.84 -1.42
CA ARG A 74 -6.49 -11.92 -2.56
C ARG A 74 -6.18 -10.50 -2.13
N VAL A 75 -5.74 -9.71 -3.09
CA VAL A 75 -5.52 -8.27 -2.96
C VAL A 75 -6.54 -7.55 -3.82
N GLU A 76 -7.21 -6.57 -3.26
CA GLU A 76 -8.04 -5.63 -4.01
C GLU A 76 -7.48 -4.21 -3.83
N GLN A 77 -7.58 -3.38 -4.87
CA GLN A 77 -7.35 -1.96 -4.78
C GLN A 77 -8.68 -1.23 -4.88
N LEU A 78 -8.99 -0.46 -3.86
CA LEU A 78 -10.26 0.26 -3.72
C LEU A 78 -10.00 1.76 -3.55
N GLU A 79 -11.06 2.57 -3.59
CA GLU A 79 -10.99 4.01 -3.36
C GLU A 79 -12.03 4.42 -2.32
N ALA A 80 -11.59 5.15 -1.30
CA ALA A 80 -12.45 5.91 -0.39
C ALA A 80 -12.60 7.36 -0.89
N VAL A 81 -13.60 8.06 -0.40
CA VAL A 81 -13.80 9.48 -0.71
C VAL A 81 -13.56 10.31 0.55
N SER A 82 -12.50 11.10 0.54
CA SER A 82 -12.15 11.99 1.64
C SER A 82 -13.18 13.14 1.78
N ARG A 83 -13.16 13.79 2.93
CA ARG A 83 -14.10 14.87 3.28
C ARG A 83 -14.18 16.00 2.25
N ASP A 84 -13.09 16.27 1.53
CA ASP A 84 -13.04 17.31 0.48
C ASP A 84 -13.35 16.76 -0.93
N GLY A 85 -13.81 15.50 -1.04
CA GLY A 85 -14.15 14.84 -2.30
C GLY A 85 -12.97 14.19 -3.00
N THR A 86 -11.76 14.25 -2.44
CA THR A 86 -10.58 13.59 -3.01
C THR A 86 -10.71 12.08 -2.87
N LYS A 87 -10.45 11.35 -3.96
CA LYS A 87 -10.39 9.90 -3.95
C LYS A 87 -9.07 9.41 -3.37
N ILE A 88 -9.16 8.54 -2.38
CA ILE A 88 -8.02 7.99 -1.64
C ILE A 88 -7.90 6.51 -1.94
N PRO A 89 -6.93 6.11 -2.75
CA PRO A 89 -6.70 4.70 -3.03
C PRO A 89 -6.16 3.95 -1.81
N TYR A 90 -6.54 2.70 -1.69
CA TYR A 90 -5.99 1.80 -0.68
C TYR A 90 -6.01 0.36 -1.17
N PHE A 91 -5.09 -0.44 -0.67
CA PHE A 91 -5.08 -1.89 -0.86
C PHE A 91 -5.71 -2.57 0.33
N ILE A 92 -6.47 -3.63 0.07
CA ILE A 92 -6.94 -4.55 1.10
C ILE A 92 -6.54 -5.98 0.73
N VAL A 93 -5.93 -6.67 1.70
CA VAL A 93 -5.54 -8.08 1.61
C VAL A 93 -6.43 -8.88 2.54
N HIS A 94 -7.13 -9.85 2.02
CA HIS A 94 -8.08 -10.65 2.78
C HIS A 94 -8.32 -12.04 2.15
N ARG A 95 -9.09 -12.89 2.82
CA ARG A 95 -9.51 -14.19 2.26
C ARG A 95 -10.46 -14.00 1.07
N ASN A 96 -10.35 -14.88 0.06
CA ASN A 96 -11.25 -14.86 -1.10
C ASN A 96 -12.74 -14.90 -0.69
N GLU A 97 -13.06 -15.66 0.35
CA GLU A 97 -14.41 -15.83 0.89
C GLU A 97 -14.63 -14.97 2.15
N ILE A 98 -14.32 -13.68 2.08
CA ILE A 98 -14.60 -12.77 3.18
C ILE A 98 -16.12 -12.55 3.31
N LYS A 99 -16.62 -12.56 4.56
CA LYS A 99 -18.00 -12.18 4.85
C LYS A 99 -18.06 -10.65 4.99
N LEU A 100 -18.97 -10.04 4.24
CA LEU A 100 -19.23 -8.60 4.34
C LEU A 100 -20.34 -8.36 5.40
N ASP A 101 -20.01 -8.63 6.66
CA ASP A 101 -20.89 -8.52 7.82
C ASP A 101 -20.29 -7.69 8.97
N GLY A 102 -19.14 -7.04 8.71
CA GLY A 102 -18.41 -6.23 9.67
C GLY A 102 -17.61 -7.03 10.71
N SER A 103 -17.54 -8.35 10.60
CA SER A 103 -16.92 -9.21 11.61
C SER A 103 -15.43 -9.44 11.45
N THR A 104 -14.83 -9.10 10.29
CA THR A 104 -13.41 -9.39 10.02
C THR A 104 -12.48 -8.48 10.82
N PRO A 105 -11.59 -9.02 11.66
CA PRO A 105 -10.54 -8.23 12.28
C PRO A 105 -9.63 -7.64 11.22
N THR A 106 -9.42 -6.33 11.25
CA THR A 106 -8.70 -5.60 10.20
C THR A 106 -7.63 -4.70 10.82
N ILE A 107 -6.43 -4.69 10.25
CA ILE A 107 -5.39 -3.72 10.55
C ILE A 107 -5.30 -2.75 9.37
N LEU A 108 -5.46 -1.45 9.66
CA LEU A 108 -5.27 -0.37 8.70
C LEU A 108 -3.97 0.38 9.03
N THR A 109 -3.14 0.62 8.03
CA THR A 109 -1.90 1.38 8.15
C THR A 109 -1.73 2.39 7.02
N ALA A 110 -0.99 3.45 7.29
CA ALA A 110 -0.52 4.43 6.32
C ALA A 110 0.67 5.20 6.90
N TYR A 111 1.36 5.97 6.07
CA TYR A 111 2.44 6.84 6.51
C TYR A 111 2.08 8.34 6.40
N GLY A 112 1.64 8.80 5.25
CA GLY A 112 1.08 10.13 5.02
C GLY A 112 2.05 11.29 5.24
N GLY A 113 3.33 11.14 4.85
CA GLY A 113 4.28 12.22 5.01
C GLY A 113 5.60 12.01 4.28
N PHE A 114 6.42 13.06 4.26
CA PHE A 114 7.80 13.07 3.75
C PHE A 114 7.96 12.54 2.31
N GLN A 115 6.88 12.57 1.52
CA GLN A 115 6.86 12.04 0.15
C GLN A 115 7.21 10.54 0.08
N VAL A 116 7.06 9.82 1.21
CA VAL A 116 7.24 8.36 1.23
C VAL A 116 6.04 7.71 0.53
N SER A 117 6.32 6.83 -0.42
CA SER A 117 5.28 6.07 -1.13
C SER A 117 5.07 4.74 -0.44
N GLU A 118 3.86 4.50 0.03
CA GLU A 118 3.43 3.20 0.54
C GLU A 118 3.02 2.30 -0.62
N THR A 119 3.81 1.26 -0.87
CA THR A 119 3.63 0.33 -2.00
C THR A 119 3.48 -1.10 -1.50
N PRO A 120 2.89 -2.02 -2.30
CA PRO A 120 2.81 -3.43 -1.95
C PRO A 120 4.16 -4.03 -1.56
N TYR A 121 4.20 -4.78 -0.45
CA TYR A 121 5.40 -5.45 0.05
C TYR A 121 5.05 -6.77 0.75
N TYR A 122 5.99 -7.72 0.74
CA TYR A 122 5.82 -9.01 1.40
C TYR A 122 6.22 -8.93 2.87
N SER A 123 5.25 -9.12 3.76
CA SER A 123 5.48 -9.19 5.20
C SER A 123 5.21 -10.59 5.72
N ALA A 124 6.27 -11.31 6.07
CA ALA A 124 6.16 -12.63 6.67
C ALA A 124 5.37 -12.62 7.99
N ALA A 125 5.57 -11.60 8.82
CA ALA A 125 4.88 -11.46 10.09
C ALA A 125 3.38 -11.20 9.90
N THR A 126 3.02 -10.23 9.05
CA THR A 126 1.61 -9.94 8.72
C THR A 126 0.94 -11.16 8.11
N GLY A 127 1.60 -11.83 7.16
CA GLY A 127 1.06 -13.04 6.54
C GLY A 127 0.82 -14.15 7.54
N LYS A 128 1.84 -14.52 8.33
CA LYS A 128 1.80 -15.67 9.24
C LYS A 128 0.95 -15.45 10.47
N LEU A 129 1.05 -14.25 11.07
CA LEU A 129 0.43 -13.98 12.36
C LEU A 129 -0.98 -13.37 12.24
N TRP A 130 -1.33 -12.83 11.07
CA TRP A 130 -2.58 -12.10 10.88
C TRP A 130 -3.44 -12.68 9.75
N LEU A 131 -2.95 -12.69 8.49
CA LEU A 131 -3.73 -13.12 7.33
C LEU A 131 -4.11 -14.61 7.40
N GLU A 132 -3.19 -15.51 7.74
CA GLU A 132 -3.47 -16.95 7.92
C GLU A 132 -4.54 -17.19 9.00
N ARG A 133 -4.66 -16.30 9.98
CA ARG A 133 -5.65 -16.38 11.05
C ARG A 133 -6.99 -15.76 10.68
N GLY A 134 -7.14 -15.27 9.46
CA GLY A 134 -8.39 -14.72 8.93
C GLY A 134 -8.57 -13.23 9.13
N GLY A 135 -7.54 -12.50 9.58
CA GLY A 135 -7.53 -11.05 9.59
C GLY A 135 -7.37 -10.45 8.20
N ALA A 136 -7.81 -9.22 8.00
CA ALA A 136 -7.53 -8.42 6.82
C ALA A 136 -6.44 -7.38 7.12
N PHE A 137 -5.66 -7.02 6.09
CA PHE A 137 -4.63 -5.98 6.18
C PHE A 137 -4.90 -4.92 5.12
N VAL A 138 -4.85 -3.65 5.51
CA VAL A 138 -5.14 -2.50 4.65
C VAL A 138 -3.97 -1.53 4.66
N LEU A 139 -3.52 -1.15 3.47
CA LEU A 139 -2.49 -0.14 3.24
C LEU A 139 -3.09 1.03 2.48
N ALA A 140 -3.18 2.20 3.12
CA ALA A 140 -3.79 3.38 2.52
C ALA A 140 -2.76 4.33 1.92
N ASN A 141 -3.02 4.80 0.70
CA ASN A 141 -2.20 5.76 -0.06
C ASN A 141 -2.73 7.18 0.15
N ILE A 142 -2.58 7.69 1.38
CA ILE A 142 -3.12 9.01 1.78
C ILE A 142 -2.22 10.16 1.33
N ARG A 143 -2.78 11.36 1.23
CA ARG A 143 -2.01 12.57 0.91
C ARG A 143 -0.86 12.80 1.90
N GLY A 144 0.16 13.55 1.46
CA GLY A 144 1.42 13.70 2.21
C GLY A 144 2.48 12.69 1.82
N GLY A 145 2.08 11.52 1.30
CA GLY A 145 2.95 10.52 0.68
C GLY A 145 3.43 10.91 -0.72
N GLY A 146 4.17 10.02 -1.37
CA GLY A 146 4.75 10.23 -2.70
C GLY A 146 4.06 9.50 -3.85
N GLU A 147 3.02 8.72 -3.57
CA GLU A 147 2.43 7.73 -4.47
C GLU A 147 1.95 8.33 -5.80
N PHE A 148 1.47 9.56 -5.77
CA PHE A 148 0.96 10.26 -6.95
C PHE A 148 1.75 11.55 -7.26
N GLY A 149 3.02 11.57 -6.85
CA GLY A 149 3.96 12.65 -7.15
C GLY A 149 3.88 13.86 -6.23
N PRO A 150 4.60 14.95 -6.57
CA PRO A 150 4.78 16.11 -5.68
C PRO A 150 3.47 16.78 -5.24
N ALA A 151 2.49 16.87 -6.12
CA ALA A 151 1.19 17.50 -5.80
C ALA A 151 0.43 16.74 -4.71
N TRP A 152 0.55 15.40 -4.67
CA TRP A 152 -0.04 14.55 -3.63
C TRP A 152 0.59 14.81 -2.27
N HIS A 153 1.91 14.95 -2.25
CA HIS A 153 2.66 15.33 -1.06
C HIS A 153 2.29 16.74 -0.57
N GLU A 154 2.34 17.73 -1.44
CA GLU A 154 2.07 19.13 -1.10
C GLU A 154 0.63 19.38 -0.63
N ALA A 155 -0.31 18.53 -1.06
CA ALA A 155 -1.70 18.61 -0.64
C ALA A 155 -1.90 18.35 0.86
N GLY A 156 -0.94 17.68 1.52
CA GLY A 156 -0.94 17.38 2.96
C GLY A 156 0.01 18.22 3.81
N LEU A 157 0.71 19.21 3.25
CA LEU A 157 1.75 19.94 3.97
C LEU A 157 1.22 21.11 4.83
N LYS A 158 1.93 21.41 5.91
CA LYS A 158 1.76 22.61 6.76
C LYS A 158 0.31 22.78 7.22
N THR A 159 -0.33 23.88 6.84
CA THR A 159 -1.72 24.21 7.19
C THR A 159 -2.75 23.27 6.57
N LYS A 160 -2.36 22.46 5.58
CA LYS A 160 -3.21 21.46 4.93
C LYS A 160 -3.16 20.08 5.60
N ARG A 161 -2.39 19.92 6.67
CA ARG A 161 -2.09 18.63 7.28
C ARG A 161 -3.35 17.87 7.76
N GLN A 162 -4.42 18.57 8.12
CA GLN A 162 -5.69 17.94 8.49
C GLN A 162 -6.23 17.01 7.39
N ARG A 163 -5.94 17.29 6.12
CA ARG A 163 -6.36 16.43 5.01
C ARG A 163 -5.80 15.01 5.08
N ILE A 164 -4.60 14.86 5.63
CA ILE A 164 -3.97 13.53 5.82
C ILE A 164 -4.81 12.69 6.77
N TYR A 165 -5.27 13.29 7.85
CA TYR A 165 -6.10 12.65 8.86
C TYR A 165 -7.51 12.37 8.31
N ASP A 166 -8.12 13.35 7.64
CA ASP A 166 -9.42 13.17 6.98
C ASP A 166 -9.38 12.04 5.95
N ASP A 167 -8.26 11.87 5.22
CA ASP A 167 -8.06 10.78 4.25
C ASP A 167 -8.03 9.41 4.93
N PHE A 168 -7.28 9.29 6.02
CA PHE A 168 -7.15 8.04 6.76
C PHE A 168 -8.48 7.62 7.40
N ALA A 169 -9.17 8.56 8.03
CA ALA A 169 -10.51 8.34 8.56
C ALA A 169 -11.51 7.92 7.47
N ALA A 170 -11.44 8.54 6.28
CA ALA A 170 -12.30 8.18 5.16
C ALA A 170 -12.10 6.74 4.68
N VAL A 171 -10.85 6.24 4.68
CA VAL A 171 -10.59 4.82 4.37
C VAL A 171 -11.23 3.90 5.40
N ALA A 172 -11.15 4.24 6.69
CA ALA A 172 -11.81 3.47 7.75
C ALA A 172 -13.34 3.48 7.58
N GLU A 173 -13.93 4.63 7.32
CA GLU A 173 -15.38 4.78 7.08
C GLU A 173 -15.84 3.97 5.86
N ASP A 174 -15.06 3.95 4.77
CA ASP A 174 -15.36 3.15 3.57
C ASP A 174 -15.30 1.63 3.86
N LEU A 175 -14.29 1.17 4.61
CA LEU A 175 -14.18 -0.23 5.04
C LEU A 175 -15.37 -0.67 5.89
N ILE A 176 -15.82 0.19 6.80
CA ILE A 176 -16.99 -0.06 7.66
C ILE A 176 -18.28 -0.04 6.82
N ALA A 177 -18.45 0.96 5.94
CA ALA A 177 -19.62 1.07 5.07
C ALA A 177 -19.75 -0.13 4.10
N ARG A 178 -18.63 -0.64 3.61
CA ARG A 178 -18.58 -1.88 2.78
C ARG A 178 -18.73 -3.15 3.61
N GLN A 179 -18.82 -3.05 4.92
CA GLN A 179 -18.95 -4.17 5.83
C GLN A 179 -17.75 -5.16 5.83
N TYR A 180 -16.57 -4.72 5.44
CA TYR A 180 -15.36 -5.51 5.65
C TYR A 180 -15.06 -5.71 7.13
N THR A 181 -15.26 -4.66 7.92
CA THR A 181 -14.97 -4.60 9.35
C THR A 181 -15.97 -3.70 10.07
N SER A 182 -15.79 -3.56 11.38
CA SER A 182 -16.55 -2.62 12.22
C SER A 182 -15.58 -1.90 13.17
N PRO A 183 -15.95 -0.77 13.79
CA PRO A 183 -15.08 -0.07 14.73
C PRO A 183 -14.46 -0.98 15.81
N ALA A 184 -15.24 -1.90 16.36
CA ALA A 184 -14.76 -2.85 17.36
C ALA A 184 -13.77 -3.90 16.82
N ARG A 185 -13.64 -4.03 15.51
CA ARG A 185 -12.76 -4.98 14.81
C ARG A 185 -11.66 -4.31 13.99
N LEU A 186 -11.64 -2.97 13.94
CA LEU A 186 -10.67 -2.19 13.19
C LEU A 186 -9.57 -1.69 14.13
N GLY A 187 -8.36 -2.22 13.94
CA GLY A 187 -7.15 -1.70 14.55
C GLY A 187 -6.36 -0.83 13.60
N ILE A 188 -5.67 0.17 14.11
CA ILE A 188 -4.74 1.01 13.35
C ILE A 188 -3.33 0.88 13.89
N ARG A 189 -2.35 0.93 12.99
CA ARG A 189 -0.93 0.82 13.33
C ARG A 189 -0.11 1.79 12.50
N GLY A 190 0.86 2.45 13.14
CA GLY A 190 1.81 3.31 12.44
C GLY A 190 3.01 3.70 13.26
N GLY A 191 4.12 3.90 12.57
CA GLY A 191 5.40 4.29 13.18
C GLY A 191 5.91 5.66 12.70
N SER A 192 6.71 6.34 13.51
CA SER A 192 7.32 7.63 13.17
C SER A 192 6.25 8.68 12.80
N ASN A 193 6.24 9.20 11.58
CA ASN A 193 5.15 10.06 11.08
C ASN A 193 3.80 9.31 11.03
N GLY A 194 3.80 8.02 10.72
CA GLY A 194 2.62 7.16 10.87
C GLY A 194 2.17 7.04 12.32
N GLY A 195 3.10 7.06 13.28
CA GLY A 195 2.78 7.11 14.71
C GLY A 195 2.12 8.43 15.13
N LEU A 196 2.54 9.56 14.55
CA LEU A 196 1.83 10.83 14.70
C LEU A 196 0.41 10.73 14.12
N LEU A 197 0.25 10.14 12.93
CA LEU A 197 -1.05 9.91 12.33
C LEU A 197 -1.96 9.12 13.28
N MET A 198 -1.48 7.99 13.82
CA MET A 198 -2.27 7.17 14.77
C MET A 198 -2.64 7.94 16.03
N GLY A 199 -1.72 8.74 16.58
CA GLY A 199 -1.98 9.57 17.75
C GLY A 199 -3.04 10.65 17.51
N VAL A 200 -3.07 11.25 16.31
CA VAL A 200 -4.10 12.21 15.93
C VAL A 200 -5.45 11.53 15.76
N GLU A 201 -5.48 10.40 15.07
CA GLU A 201 -6.70 9.61 14.85
C GLU A 201 -7.32 9.12 16.17
N PHE A 202 -6.48 8.64 17.08
CA PHE A 202 -6.91 8.25 18.41
C PHE A 202 -7.63 9.38 19.17
N ASN A 203 -7.18 10.63 18.98
CA ASN A 203 -7.77 11.79 19.64
C ASN A 203 -8.97 12.39 18.89
N GLN A 204 -8.92 12.43 17.55
CA GLN A 204 -9.95 13.09 16.74
C GLN A 204 -11.13 12.19 16.43
N ARG A 205 -10.92 10.89 16.26
CA ARG A 205 -11.92 9.92 15.81
C ARG A 205 -11.91 8.64 16.65
N PRO A 206 -11.91 8.73 17.98
CA PRO A 206 -11.80 7.54 18.86
C PRO A 206 -12.90 6.49 18.63
N GLU A 207 -14.02 6.89 18.06
CA GLU A 207 -15.16 6.00 17.78
C GLU A 207 -14.91 5.02 16.63
N LEU A 208 -13.88 5.24 15.82
CA LEU A 208 -13.57 4.38 14.66
C LEU A 208 -12.66 3.21 15.01
N TRP A 209 -11.97 3.22 16.15
CA TRP A 209 -10.87 2.31 16.42
C TRP A 209 -11.14 1.38 17.60
N GLY A 210 -11.04 0.07 17.37
CA GLY A 210 -11.05 -0.95 18.41
C GLY A 210 -9.68 -1.19 19.06
N ALA A 211 -8.60 -0.84 18.36
CA ALA A 211 -7.24 -0.90 18.86
C ALA A 211 -6.34 0.12 18.14
N VAL A 212 -5.35 0.65 18.85
CA VAL A 212 -4.39 1.63 18.30
C VAL A 212 -2.98 1.23 18.71
N ASP A 213 -2.12 1.01 17.73
CA ASP A 213 -0.69 0.73 17.91
C ASP A 213 0.12 1.92 17.39
N ILE A 214 0.78 2.62 18.31
CA ILE A 214 1.54 3.84 18.05
C ILE A 214 3.02 3.58 18.29
N GLU A 215 3.80 3.44 17.23
CA GLU A 215 5.22 3.10 17.30
C GLU A 215 6.07 4.35 17.09
N VAL A 216 7.07 4.55 17.96
CA VAL A 216 8.08 5.64 17.87
C VAL A 216 7.53 6.97 17.34
N PRO A 217 6.46 7.52 17.93
CA PRO A 217 5.67 8.60 17.32
C PRO A 217 6.34 9.97 17.43
N LEU A 218 6.02 10.87 16.50
CA LEU A 218 6.40 12.28 16.52
C LEU A 218 5.30 13.11 17.23
N LEU A 219 5.05 12.85 18.53
CA LEU A 219 3.94 13.49 19.26
C LEU A 219 4.33 14.74 20.04
N ASP A 220 5.61 14.96 20.30
CA ASP A 220 6.09 16.16 20.98
C ASP A 220 6.74 17.13 19.98
N MET A 221 5.90 17.89 19.27
CA MET A 221 6.35 18.85 18.25
C MET A 221 7.15 20.04 18.83
N MET A 222 7.12 20.26 20.14
CA MET A 222 7.90 21.32 20.79
C MET A 222 9.36 20.92 20.98
N ARG A 223 9.66 19.62 20.94
CA ARG A 223 11.00 19.05 21.13
C ARG A 223 11.52 18.29 19.91
N TYR A 224 10.81 18.37 18.83
CA TYR A 224 11.16 17.72 17.55
C TYR A 224 12.01 18.63 16.67
#